data_801f58dd0c0f8b2be944815ce07599c7
#
_entry.id   801f58dd0c0f8b2be944815ce07599c7
#
_cell.length_a   1.000
_cell.length_b   1.000
_cell.length_c   1.000
_cell.angle_alpha   90.00
_cell.angle_beta   90.00
_cell.angle_gamma   90.00
#
_symmetry.space_group_name_H-M   'P 1'
#
loop_
_entity.id
_entity.type
_entity.pdbx_description
1 polymer ?
#
loop_
_entity_poly.entity_id
_entity_poly.type
_entity_poly.pdbx_seq_one_letter_code
_entity_poly.pdbx_strand_id
1 'polypeptide(L)'
;ISNEINKQQIKNIARPENFKLMYSIYHPILLMVSRQCFFQQSVGCEKPRIDNGCMLSCDKSTSITNLKGVSFAIDKQKAGYPSIYNQDQFLNMEIINDFSELFDSFMIDLTNIGAGDKQSPDKLLLINQFEELLQGSSQVEQKLNTLVPESTNIQYHNGL
;
A
#
# COMPACT_ATOMS: atom_id res chain seq x y z
N ILE A 1 -8.10 1.98 -10.98
CA ILE A 1 -9.28 1.63 -10.16
C ILE A 1 -8.92 1.83 -8.70
N SER A 2 -9.86 2.32 -7.89
CA SER A 2 -9.67 2.45 -6.44
C SER A 2 -9.50 1.08 -5.78
N ASN A 3 -8.60 1.01 -4.79
CA ASN A 3 -8.38 -0.20 -3.99
C ASN A 3 -9.46 -0.40 -2.91
N GLU A 4 -10.39 0.55 -2.79
CA GLU A 4 -11.47 0.52 -1.79
C GLU A 4 -12.68 -0.30 -2.24
N ILE A 5 -12.74 -0.66 -3.53
CA ILE A 5 -13.84 -1.44 -4.09
C ILE A 5 -13.56 -2.94 -4.00
N ASN A 6 -14.61 -3.70 -3.69
CA ASN A 6 -14.51 -5.15 -3.55
C ASN A 6 -14.68 -5.89 -4.89
N LYS A 7 -14.45 -7.19 -4.86
CA LYS A 7 -14.57 -8.09 -6.02
C LYS A 7 -15.93 -7.97 -6.74
N GLN A 8 -17.03 -7.87 -5.98
CA GLN A 8 -18.36 -7.76 -6.59
C GLN A 8 -18.57 -6.41 -7.30
N GLN A 9 -18.03 -5.34 -6.74
CA GLN A 9 -18.07 -4.02 -7.37
C GLN A 9 -17.21 -3.98 -8.62
N ILE A 10 -16.01 -4.58 -8.58
CA ILE A 10 -15.12 -4.71 -9.75
C ILE A 10 -15.83 -5.44 -10.89
N LYS A 11 -16.53 -6.54 -10.59
CA LYS A 11 -17.28 -7.31 -11.58
C LYS A 11 -18.32 -6.48 -12.33
N ASN A 12 -18.85 -5.44 -11.70
CA ASN A 12 -19.89 -4.59 -12.27
C ASN A 12 -19.34 -3.33 -12.98
N ILE A 13 -18.02 -3.20 -13.11
CA ILE A 13 -17.43 -2.06 -13.80
C ILE A 13 -17.72 -2.18 -15.31
N ALA A 14 -18.43 -1.19 -15.82
CA ALA A 14 -18.56 -1.00 -17.27
C ALA A 14 -17.29 -0.31 -17.78
N ARG A 15 -16.54 -1.01 -18.63
CA ARG A 15 -15.36 -0.43 -19.29
C ARG A 15 -15.81 0.29 -20.57
N PRO A 16 -15.66 1.63 -20.65
CA PRO A 16 -15.89 2.35 -21.90
C PRO A 16 -14.87 1.94 -22.96
N GLU A 17 -15.25 2.02 -24.23
CA GLU A 17 -14.31 1.82 -25.35
C GLU A 17 -13.11 2.77 -25.23
N ASN A 18 -11.94 2.28 -25.53
CA ASN A 18 -10.66 3.01 -25.47
C ASN A 18 -10.16 3.40 -24.06
N PHE A 19 -10.83 2.98 -23.00
CA PHE A 19 -10.30 3.15 -21.64
C PHE A 19 -9.39 1.98 -21.26
N LYS A 20 -8.21 2.31 -20.75
CA LYS A 20 -7.31 1.34 -20.13
C LYS A 20 -7.55 1.31 -18.63
N LEU A 21 -7.71 0.12 -18.09
CA LEU A 21 -7.89 -0.08 -16.66
C LEU A 21 -6.62 -0.64 -16.05
N MET A 22 -6.20 -0.04 -14.94
CA MET A 22 -5.07 -0.48 -14.14
C MET A 22 -5.54 -0.79 -12.72
N TYR A 23 -5.02 -1.84 -12.13
CA TYR A 23 -5.27 -2.23 -10.75
C TYR A 23 -3.97 -2.35 -9.98
N SER A 24 -3.95 -1.86 -8.73
CA SER A 24 -2.79 -2.04 -7.85
C SER A 24 -2.89 -3.37 -7.14
N ILE A 25 -1.93 -4.26 -7.41
CA ILE A 25 -1.88 -5.61 -6.81
C ILE A 25 -0.98 -5.66 -5.57
N TYR A 26 -0.12 -4.66 -5.38
CA TYR A 26 0.74 -4.54 -4.22
C TYR A 26 0.96 -3.07 -3.87
N HIS A 27 0.69 -2.70 -2.61
CA HIS A 27 0.91 -1.35 -2.10
C HIS A 27 0.81 -1.30 -0.56
N PRO A 28 1.41 -0.28 0.08
CA PRO A 28 1.15 0.02 1.49
C PRO A 28 -0.31 0.45 1.68
N ILE A 29 -0.98 -0.09 2.68
CA ILE A 29 -2.39 0.26 2.97
C ILE A 29 -2.43 1.57 3.74
N LEU A 30 -2.89 2.63 3.10
CA LEU A 30 -3.14 3.92 3.72
C LEU A 30 -4.44 3.88 4.50
N LEU A 31 -4.38 4.14 5.82
CA LEU A 31 -5.56 4.17 6.69
C LEU A 31 -6.10 5.59 6.89
N MET A 32 -5.21 6.57 7.06
CA MET A 32 -5.62 7.94 7.35
C MET A 32 -4.57 8.94 6.88
N VAL A 33 -5.05 10.08 6.40
CA VAL A 33 -4.23 11.27 6.13
C VAL A 33 -4.70 12.38 7.04
N SER A 34 -3.78 13.08 7.71
CA SER A 34 -4.12 14.16 8.64
C SER A 34 -3.46 15.48 8.23
N ARG A 35 -4.24 16.55 8.36
CA ARG A 35 -3.69 17.92 8.26
C ARG A 35 -2.94 18.34 9.54
N GLN A 36 -3.18 17.67 10.65
CA GLN A 36 -2.42 17.88 11.89
C GLN A 36 -1.12 17.05 11.84
N CYS A 37 -0.06 17.62 12.41
CA CYS A 37 1.24 16.96 12.44
C CYS A 37 1.32 15.97 13.60
N PHE A 38 1.25 14.69 13.34
CA PHE A 38 1.44 13.65 14.34
C PHE A 38 2.84 13.66 14.96
N PHE A 39 3.86 14.07 14.20
CA PHE A 39 5.24 14.13 14.71
C PHE A 39 5.42 15.18 15.81
N GLN A 40 4.63 16.25 15.76
CA GLN A 40 4.62 17.25 16.82
C GLN A 40 4.12 16.66 18.16
N GLN A 41 3.18 15.75 18.09
CA GLN A 41 2.59 15.11 19.27
C GLN A 41 3.39 13.89 19.76
N SER A 42 3.97 13.12 18.85
CA SER A 42 4.60 11.81 19.14
C SER A 42 6.11 11.88 19.33
N VAL A 43 6.82 12.70 18.56
CA VAL A 43 8.29 12.76 18.58
C VAL A 43 8.87 14.13 18.98
N GLY A 44 8.03 15.03 19.49
CA GLY A 44 8.47 16.30 20.04
C GLY A 44 9.01 17.28 18.99
N CYS A 45 8.33 17.43 17.86
CA CYS A 45 8.69 18.50 16.93
C CYS A 45 8.31 19.86 17.49
N GLU A 46 9.29 20.77 17.66
CA GLU A 46 9.11 22.09 18.28
C GLU A 46 8.42 23.12 17.38
N LYS A 47 8.14 22.81 16.12
CA LYS A 47 7.46 23.74 15.21
C LYS A 47 6.01 23.96 15.66
N PRO A 48 5.57 25.22 15.82
CA PRO A 48 4.21 25.52 16.31
C PRO A 48 3.11 25.18 15.29
N ARG A 49 3.47 25.07 14.01
CA ARG A 49 2.55 24.74 12.91
C ARG A 49 3.28 24.10 11.74
N ILE A 50 2.53 23.42 10.90
CA ILE A 50 3.03 22.91 9.62
C ILE A 50 3.32 24.10 8.69
N ASP A 51 4.50 24.16 8.14
CA ASP A 51 4.96 25.17 7.18
C ASP A 51 5.42 24.53 5.86
N ASN A 52 5.82 25.35 4.90
CA ASN A 52 6.33 24.84 3.61
C ASN A 52 7.58 23.95 3.75
N GLY A 53 8.44 24.22 4.72
CA GLY A 53 9.59 23.36 5.02
C GLY A 53 9.14 21.98 5.51
N CYS A 54 8.08 21.93 6.33
CA CYS A 54 7.50 20.65 6.72
C CYS A 54 6.95 19.87 5.52
N MET A 55 6.32 20.56 4.58
CA MET A 55 5.73 19.92 3.38
C MET A 55 6.80 19.38 2.44
N LEU A 56 7.94 20.06 2.31
CA LEU A 56 8.95 19.75 1.30
C LEU A 56 10.12 18.89 1.80
N SER A 57 10.51 19.05 3.06
CA SER A 57 11.77 18.50 3.56
C SER A 57 11.69 17.72 4.86
N CYS A 58 10.51 17.53 5.43
CA CYS A 58 10.37 16.70 6.62
C CYS A 58 10.53 15.22 6.25
N ASP A 59 11.47 14.58 6.88
CA ASP A 59 11.82 13.15 6.71
C ASP A 59 11.51 12.30 7.96
N LYS A 60 10.76 12.87 8.90
CA LYS A 60 10.41 12.18 10.14
C LYS A 60 9.46 11.02 9.87
N SER A 61 9.73 9.90 10.53
CA SER A 61 8.85 8.74 10.63
C SER A 61 8.70 8.30 12.08
N THR A 62 7.63 7.65 12.41
CA THR A 62 7.36 7.08 13.74
C THR A 62 6.25 6.04 13.62
N SER A 63 5.86 5.46 14.74
CA SER A 63 4.72 4.54 14.80
C SER A 63 3.83 4.83 15.99
N ILE A 64 2.57 4.46 15.89
CA ILE A 64 1.63 4.37 17.01
C ILE A 64 1.22 2.93 17.22
N THR A 65 1.09 2.53 18.45
CA THR A 65 0.69 1.17 18.81
C THR A 65 -0.69 1.21 19.48
N ASN A 66 -1.60 0.36 19.01
CA ASN A 66 -2.91 0.24 19.63
C ASN A 66 -2.85 -0.61 20.91
N LEU A 67 -3.98 -0.68 21.63
CA LEU A 67 -4.08 -1.44 22.88
C LEU A 67 -3.86 -2.96 22.72
N LYS A 68 -3.89 -3.47 21.51
CA LYS A 68 -3.60 -4.89 21.20
C LYS A 68 -2.15 -5.15 20.81
N GLY A 69 -1.29 -4.12 20.86
CA GLY A 69 0.12 -4.22 20.48
C GLY A 69 0.41 -4.12 18.97
N VAL A 70 -0.61 -3.84 18.14
CA VAL A 70 -0.40 -3.65 16.69
C VAL A 70 0.17 -2.27 16.43
N SER A 71 1.26 -2.20 15.67
CA SER A 71 1.96 -0.98 15.34
C SER A 71 1.56 -0.48 13.95
N PHE A 72 1.24 0.80 13.86
CA PHE A 72 0.87 1.51 12.63
C PHE A 72 1.93 2.56 12.32
N ALA A 73 2.50 2.47 11.14
CA ALA A 73 3.51 3.42 10.71
C ALA A 73 2.89 4.81 10.48
N ILE A 74 3.57 5.84 10.95
CA ILE A 74 3.28 7.23 10.59
C ILE A 74 4.43 7.71 9.72
N ASP A 75 4.13 8.03 8.50
CA ASP A 75 5.10 8.55 7.55
C ASP A 75 4.57 9.78 6.84
N LYS A 76 5.47 10.49 6.20
CA LYS A 76 5.16 11.66 5.42
C LYS A 76 5.98 11.67 4.15
N GLN A 77 5.34 11.43 3.04
CA GLN A 77 5.97 11.59 1.75
C GLN A 77 6.19 13.06 1.41
N LYS A 78 7.18 13.36 0.57
CA LYS A 78 7.46 14.71 0.11
C LYS A 78 6.19 15.38 -0.40
N ALA A 79 5.96 16.62 0.01
CA ALA A 79 4.79 17.44 -0.28
C ALA A 79 3.45 16.82 0.22
N GLY A 80 3.50 15.76 1.02
CA GLY A 80 2.33 15.11 1.60
C GLY A 80 2.02 15.56 3.02
N TYR A 81 0.83 15.20 3.48
CA TYR A 81 0.46 15.29 4.88
C TYR A 81 0.89 14.02 5.64
N PRO A 82 1.08 14.10 6.98
CA PRO A 82 1.34 12.91 7.79
C PRO A 82 0.24 11.87 7.57
N SER A 83 0.63 10.66 7.29
CA SER A 83 -0.25 9.56 6.93
C SER A 83 0.01 8.37 7.85
N ILE A 84 -1.07 7.67 8.21
CA ILE A 84 -1.00 6.44 9.00
C ILE A 84 -1.23 5.28 8.06
N TYR A 85 -0.33 4.30 8.13
CA TYR A 85 -0.36 3.08 7.31
C TYR A 85 -0.63 1.85 8.16
N ASN A 86 -1.28 0.87 7.57
CA ASN A 86 -1.46 -0.43 8.19
C ASN A 86 -0.10 -1.12 8.40
N GLN A 87 -0.07 -2.05 9.32
CA GLN A 87 1.05 -2.95 9.50
C GLN A 87 1.23 -3.85 8.27
N ASP A 88 0.12 -4.39 7.76
CA ASP A 88 0.11 -5.27 6.60
C ASP A 88 0.15 -4.48 5.30
N GLN A 89 0.82 -5.06 4.29
CA GLN A 89 0.78 -4.59 2.92
C GLN A 89 -0.45 -5.17 2.21
N PHE A 90 -1.02 -4.43 1.26
CA PHE A 90 -1.98 -5.02 0.34
C PHE A 90 -1.25 -5.91 -0.65
N LEU A 91 -1.68 -7.16 -0.78
CA LEU A 91 -1.17 -8.11 -1.76
C LEU A 91 -2.34 -8.92 -2.31
N ASN A 92 -2.70 -8.69 -3.57
CA ASN A 92 -3.81 -9.39 -4.20
C ASN A 92 -3.38 -10.06 -5.51
N MET A 93 -3.10 -11.35 -5.44
CA MET A 93 -2.76 -12.17 -6.60
C MET A 93 -4.01 -12.76 -7.27
N GLU A 94 -5.11 -12.91 -6.53
CA GLU A 94 -6.35 -13.50 -7.04
C GLU A 94 -6.96 -12.71 -8.19
N ILE A 95 -6.82 -11.38 -8.18
CA ILE A 95 -7.38 -10.49 -9.20
C ILE A 95 -6.91 -10.82 -10.61
N ILE A 96 -5.69 -11.34 -10.76
CA ILE A 96 -5.09 -11.70 -12.04
C ILE A 96 -5.87 -12.84 -12.70
N ASN A 97 -6.28 -13.81 -11.90
CA ASN A 97 -7.07 -14.95 -12.36
C ASN A 97 -8.56 -14.61 -12.46
N ASP A 98 -9.09 -13.84 -11.49
CA ASP A 98 -10.51 -13.50 -11.42
C ASP A 98 -10.96 -12.58 -12.56
N PHE A 99 -10.09 -11.71 -13.05
CA PHE A 99 -10.41 -10.66 -14.03
C PHE A 99 -9.30 -10.47 -15.07
N SER A 100 -8.80 -11.57 -15.63
CA SER A 100 -7.67 -11.59 -16.57
C SER A 100 -7.86 -10.70 -17.81
N GLU A 101 -9.11 -10.47 -18.24
CA GLU A 101 -9.42 -9.67 -19.43
C GLU A 101 -9.88 -8.25 -19.12
N LEU A 102 -10.15 -7.92 -17.86
CA LEU A 102 -10.67 -6.62 -17.47
C LEU A 102 -9.55 -5.56 -17.41
N PHE A 103 -8.37 -5.94 -16.94
CA PHE A 103 -7.27 -5.01 -16.69
C PHE A 103 -6.21 -5.08 -17.78
N ASP A 104 -5.77 -3.91 -18.24
CA ASP A 104 -4.69 -3.77 -19.22
C ASP A 104 -3.30 -3.84 -18.56
N SER A 105 -3.24 -3.50 -17.27
CA SER A 105 -1.99 -3.46 -16.52
C SER A 105 -2.20 -3.59 -15.02
N PHE A 106 -1.18 -4.06 -14.33
CA PHE A 106 -1.12 -4.12 -12.88
C PHE A 106 -0.01 -3.21 -12.36
N MET A 107 -0.27 -2.57 -11.23
CA MET A 107 0.68 -1.68 -10.56
C MET A 107 1.18 -2.33 -9.28
N ILE A 108 2.47 -2.23 -9.05
CA ILE A 108 3.12 -2.51 -7.77
C ILE A 108 3.69 -1.21 -7.22
N ASP A 109 3.29 -0.84 -6.01
CA ASP A 109 3.80 0.33 -5.31
C ASP A 109 4.90 -0.10 -4.33
N LEU A 110 6.14 0.19 -4.69
CA LEU A 110 7.33 -0.14 -3.92
C LEU A 110 7.74 0.98 -2.95
N THR A 111 6.79 1.85 -2.60
CA THR A 111 7.03 2.90 -1.60
C THR A 111 7.40 2.25 -0.27
N ASN A 112 8.57 2.64 0.25
CA ASN A 112 8.99 2.23 1.57
C ASN A 112 8.37 3.16 2.60
N ILE A 113 7.50 2.63 3.44
CA ILE A 113 6.93 3.35 4.59
C ILE A 113 7.88 3.14 5.76
N GLY A 114 8.70 4.18 6.02
CA GLY A 114 9.73 4.14 7.04
C GLY A 114 9.15 4.25 8.45
N ALA A 115 8.80 3.13 9.07
CA ALA A 115 8.57 3.11 10.51
C ALA A 115 9.10 1.80 11.09
N GLY A 116 10.17 1.91 11.83
CA GLY A 116 10.77 0.81 12.59
C GLY A 116 11.73 -0.07 11.78
N ASP A 117 12.19 -1.13 12.43
CA ASP A 117 13.22 -2.07 11.94
C ASP A 117 12.70 -3.07 10.88
N LYS A 118 11.55 -2.80 10.26
CA LYS A 118 11.03 -3.69 9.22
C LYS A 118 11.91 -3.63 7.99
N GLN A 119 12.52 -4.73 7.69
CA GLN A 119 13.29 -4.91 6.48
C GLN A 119 12.35 -4.91 5.27
N SER A 120 12.44 -3.88 4.44
CA SER A 120 11.70 -3.85 3.17
C SER A 120 12.11 -5.04 2.31
N PRO A 121 11.16 -5.71 1.66
CA PRO A 121 11.51 -6.81 0.76
C PRO A 121 12.44 -6.31 -0.35
N ASP A 122 13.30 -7.20 -0.86
CA ASP A 122 14.13 -6.91 -2.01
C ASP A 122 13.26 -6.55 -3.20
N LYS A 123 13.35 -5.30 -3.64
CA LYS A 123 12.50 -4.74 -4.69
C LYS A 123 12.69 -5.44 -6.03
N LEU A 124 13.92 -5.81 -6.38
CA LEU A 124 14.19 -6.51 -7.63
C LEU A 124 13.62 -7.92 -7.61
N LEU A 125 13.81 -8.61 -6.49
CA LEU A 125 13.25 -9.95 -6.32
C LEU A 125 11.72 -9.90 -6.36
N LEU A 126 11.12 -8.90 -5.73
CA LEU A 126 9.66 -8.70 -5.73
C LEU A 126 9.13 -8.45 -7.15
N ILE A 127 9.77 -7.55 -7.92
CA ILE A 127 9.41 -7.29 -9.32
C ILE A 127 9.48 -8.58 -10.15
N ASN A 128 10.59 -9.31 -10.07
CA ASN A 128 10.78 -10.55 -10.83
C ASN A 128 9.69 -11.58 -10.48
N GLN A 129 9.29 -11.69 -9.20
CA GLN A 129 8.22 -12.61 -8.82
C GLN A 129 6.85 -12.17 -9.38
N PHE A 130 6.56 -10.87 -9.43
CA PHE A 130 5.32 -10.40 -10.07
C PHE A 130 5.32 -10.63 -11.58
N GLU A 131 6.46 -10.48 -12.26
CA GLU A 131 6.59 -10.82 -13.69
C GLU A 131 6.37 -12.32 -13.94
N GLU A 132 6.96 -13.21 -13.12
CA GLU A 132 6.71 -14.64 -13.17
C GLU A 132 5.23 -15.00 -12.90
N LEU A 133 4.57 -14.28 -11.98
CA LEU A 133 3.15 -14.46 -11.67
C LEU A 133 2.27 -14.16 -12.89
N LEU A 134 2.56 -13.06 -13.60
CA LEU A 134 1.83 -12.68 -14.81
C LEU A 134 2.06 -13.67 -15.98
N GLN A 135 3.16 -14.43 -15.95
CA GLN A 135 3.44 -15.50 -16.90
C GLN A 135 2.78 -16.85 -16.53
N GLY A 136 2.03 -16.89 -15.42
CA GLY A 136 1.23 -18.06 -15.03
C GLY A 136 2.00 -19.15 -14.26
N SER A 137 3.11 -18.83 -13.62
CA SER A 137 3.88 -19.78 -12.82
C SER A 137 3.19 -20.09 -11.48
N SER A 138 2.84 -21.35 -11.25
CA SER A 138 2.05 -21.79 -10.08
C SER A 138 2.79 -21.74 -8.72
N GLN A 139 4.13 -21.65 -8.73
CA GLN A 139 4.93 -21.63 -7.49
C GLN A 139 5.18 -20.22 -6.95
N VAL A 140 4.82 -19.21 -7.71
CA VAL A 140 5.16 -17.81 -7.42
C VAL A 140 4.33 -17.25 -6.28
N GLU A 141 3.08 -17.65 -6.14
CA GLU A 141 2.21 -17.18 -5.05
C GLU A 141 2.81 -17.50 -3.68
N GLN A 142 3.35 -18.71 -3.50
CA GLN A 142 4.01 -19.09 -2.25
C GLN A 142 5.29 -18.28 -2.00
N LYS A 143 6.06 -17.99 -3.04
CA LYS A 143 7.26 -17.15 -2.93
C LYS A 143 6.90 -15.71 -2.55
N LEU A 144 5.88 -15.12 -3.18
CA LEU A 144 5.39 -13.78 -2.85
C LEU A 144 4.88 -13.69 -1.40
N ASN A 145 4.11 -14.66 -0.94
CA ASN A 145 3.67 -14.72 0.46
C ASN A 145 4.85 -14.85 1.45
N THR A 146 5.93 -15.49 1.03
CA THR A 146 7.16 -15.59 1.85
C THR A 146 7.93 -14.28 1.86
N LEU A 147 7.97 -13.56 0.73
CA LEU A 147 8.65 -12.26 0.61
C LEU A 147 7.88 -11.14 1.33
N VAL A 148 6.55 -11.25 1.38
CA VAL A 148 5.65 -10.27 2.02
C VAL A 148 4.78 -11.00 3.04
N PRO A 149 5.36 -11.45 4.17
CA PRO A 149 4.65 -12.28 5.15
C PRO A 149 3.51 -11.52 5.85
N GLU A 150 3.64 -10.21 6.01
CA GLU A 150 2.61 -9.34 6.57
C GLU A 150 1.82 -8.70 5.43
N SER A 151 0.87 -9.46 4.87
CA SER A 151 0.04 -9.00 3.76
C SER A 151 -1.42 -9.43 3.92
N THR A 152 -2.30 -8.68 3.27
CA THR A 152 -3.73 -8.93 3.27
C THR A 152 -4.37 -8.50 1.96
N ASN A 153 -5.44 -9.18 1.56
CA ASN A 153 -6.32 -8.78 0.46
C ASN A 153 -7.78 -8.61 0.93
N ILE A 154 -8.00 -8.40 2.23
CA ILE A 154 -9.34 -8.33 2.83
C ILE A 154 -10.22 -7.26 2.18
N GLN A 155 -9.63 -6.14 1.74
CA GLN A 155 -10.35 -5.07 1.04
C GLN A 155 -10.94 -5.55 -0.29
N TYR A 156 -10.24 -6.44 -0.98
CA TYR A 156 -10.75 -7.04 -2.22
C TYR A 156 -12.00 -7.89 -2.00
N HIS A 157 -12.09 -8.57 -0.88
CA HIS A 157 -13.26 -9.40 -0.57
C HIS A 157 -14.41 -8.58 0.03
N ASN A 158 -14.11 -7.68 0.95
CA ASN A 158 -15.12 -7.02 1.77
C ASN A 158 -15.38 -5.54 1.40
N GLY A 159 -14.47 -4.90 0.67
CA GLY A 159 -14.41 -3.45 0.52
C GLY A 159 -13.87 -2.77 1.80
N LEU A 160 -13.96 -1.45 1.84
CA LEU A 160 -13.70 -0.62 3.02
C LEU A 160 -15.00 -0.25 3.71
#